data_4c601a8bf1f3d725f8cdaff7c13869a7
#
_entry.id   4c601a8bf1f3d725f8cdaff7c13869a7
#
_cell.length_a   1.000
_cell.length_b   1.000
_cell.length_c   1.000
_cell.angle_alpha   90.00
_cell.angle_beta   90.00
_cell.angle_gamma   90.00
#
_symmetry.space_group_name_H-M   'P 1'
#
loop_
_entity.id
_entity.type
_entity.pdbx_description
1 polymer ?
#
loop_
_entity_poly.entity_id
_entity_poly.type
_entity_poly.pdbx_seq_one_letter_code
_entity_poly.pdbx_strand_id
1 'polypeptide(L)'
;MRSISDLKTRAIVSNIRKVREFRNYTQDYLAAKLKISQNAYSKIELGYSNITLNRLVEIAEILEIELADLICADGEDVIKLKIASRQLRQSGGAL
;
A
#
# COMPACT_ATOMS: atom_id res chain seq x y z
N MET A 1 -14.68 17.11 -13.67
CA MET A 1 -15.18 15.86 -13.09
C MET A 1 -14.11 14.79 -13.19
N ARG A 2 -13.92 14.01 -12.14
CA ARG A 2 -12.88 13.00 -12.15
C ARG A 2 -13.39 11.71 -12.77
N SER A 3 -12.52 11.04 -13.50
CA SER A 3 -12.85 9.75 -14.08
C SER A 3 -12.89 8.66 -12.99
N ILE A 4 -13.50 7.53 -13.33
CA ILE A 4 -13.51 6.38 -12.42
C ILE A 4 -12.08 5.90 -12.14
N SER A 5 -11.20 5.91 -13.16
CA SER A 5 -9.82 5.49 -12.96
C SER A 5 -9.08 6.42 -11.99
N ASP A 6 -9.34 7.72 -12.02
CA ASP A 6 -8.75 8.65 -11.06
C ASP A 6 -9.21 8.36 -9.64
N LEU A 7 -10.50 8.08 -9.46
CA LEU A 7 -11.05 7.75 -8.15
C LEU A 7 -10.45 6.45 -7.61
N LYS A 8 -10.29 5.45 -8.48
CA LYS A 8 -9.69 4.18 -8.10
C LYS A 8 -8.22 4.35 -7.70
N THR A 9 -7.48 5.13 -8.47
CA THR A 9 -6.08 5.41 -8.17
C THR A 9 -5.95 6.09 -6.81
N ARG A 10 -6.80 7.07 -6.53
CA ARG A 10 -6.78 7.77 -5.25
C ARG A 10 -7.09 6.84 -4.09
N ALA A 11 -8.03 5.93 -4.28
CA ALA A 11 -8.36 4.94 -3.25
C ALA A 11 -7.16 4.04 -2.95
N ILE A 12 -6.47 3.59 -3.99
CA ILE A 12 -5.31 2.72 -3.84
C ILE A 12 -4.16 3.44 -3.13
N VAL A 13 -3.84 4.68 -3.55
CA VAL A 13 -2.74 5.40 -2.90
C VAL A 13 -3.10 5.76 -1.46
N SER A 14 -4.37 6.01 -1.16
CA SER A 14 -4.82 6.20 0.21
C SER A 14 -4.59 4.94 1.04
N ASN A 15 -4.86 3.78 0.49
CA ASN A 15 -4.60 2.50 1.16
C ASN A 15 -3.10 2.31 1.42
N ILE A 16 -2.26 2.65 0.45
CA ILE A 16 -0.81 2.59 0.62
C ILE A 16 -0.38 3.39 1.85
N ARG A 17 -0.85 4.62 1.93
CA ARG A 17 -0.51 5.50 3.05
C ARG A 17 -0.98 4.93 4.38
N LYS A 18 -2.20 4.44 4.43
CA LYS A 18 -2.79 3.92 5.67
C LYS A 18 -2.03 2.69 6.16
N VAL A 19 -1.70 1.77 5.26
CA VAL A 19 -0.93 0.59 5.63
C VAL A 19 0.48 0.99 6.07
N ARG A 20 1.10 1.93 5.36
CA ARG A 20 2.42 2.43 5.74
C ARG A 20 2.42 2.99 7.15
N GLU A 21 1.43 3.85 7.47
CA GLU A 21 1.31 4.44 8.80
C GLU A 21 1.02 3.38 9.86
N PHE A 22 0.19 2.42 9.54
CA PHE A 22 -0.10 1.30 10.44
C PHE A 22 1.17 0.52 10.78
N ARG A 23 2.07 0.34 9.79
CA ARG A 23 3.34 -0.35 9.99
C ARG A 23 4.38 0.51 10.69
N ASN A 24 4.08 1.78 10.94
CA ASN A 24 5.03 2.75 11.49
C ASN A 24 6.23 2.97 10.59
N TYR A 25 6.04 2.84 9.29
CA TYR A 25 7.07 3.14 8.31
C TYR A 25 6.98 4.59 7.89
N THR A 26 8.13 5.25 7.72
CA THR A 26 8.19 6.61 7.19
C THR A 26 8.15 6.57 5.67
N GLN A 27 7.85 7.73 5.06
CA GLN A 27 7.97 7.86 3.62
C GLN A 27 9.41 7.62 3.17
N ASP A 28 10.36 8.09 3.97
CA ASP A 28 11.80 7.93 3.67
C ASP A 28 12.19 6.45 3.63
N TYR A 29 11.65 5.65 4.54
CA TYR A 29 11.91 4.22 4.57
C TYR A 29 11.40 3.56 3.28
N LEU A 30 10.17 3.87 2.87
CA LEU A 30 9.62 3.32 1.63
C LEU A 30 10.42 3.76 0.42
N ALA A 31 10.80 5.05 0.37
CA ALA A 31 11.60 5.58 -0.72
C ALA A 31 12.93 4.84 -0.82
N ALA A 32 13.60 4.63 0.30
CA ALA A 32 14.88 3.91 0.33
C ALA A 32 14.73 2.49 -0.18
N LYS A 33 13.68 1.79 0.25
CA LYS A 33 13.42 0.42 -0.19
C LYS A 33 13.13 0.36 -1.69
N LEU A 34 12.45 1.36 -2.21
CA LEU A 34 12.12 1.45 -3.63
C LEU A 34 13.27 2.02 -4.48
N LYS A 35 14.32 2.52 -3.83
CA LYS A 35 15.48 3.14 -4.48
C LYS A 35 15.08 4.38 -5.26
N ILE A 36 14.21 5.19 -4.68
CA ILE A 36 13.78 6.48 -5.23
C ILE A 36 13.94 7.55 -4.14
N SER A 37 13.85 8.82 -4.54
CA SER A 37 13.93 9.91 -3.57
C SER A 37 12.66 9.98 -2.73
N GLN A 38 12.76 10.56 -1.53
CA GLN A 38 11.60 10.77 -0.70
C GLN A 38 10.56 11.65 -1.41
N ASN A 39 11.03 12.66 -2.14
CA ASN A 39 10.14 13.54 -2.89
C ASN A 39 9.36 12.76 -3.94
N ALA A 40 10.03 11.84 -4.66
CA ALA A 40 9.35 10.99 -5.65
C ALA A 40 8.31 10.09 -4.97
N TYR A 41 8.65 9.52 -3.83
CA TYR A 41 7.70 8.67 -3.10
C TYR A 41 6.51 9.48 -2.59
N SER A 42 6.78 10.68 -2.05
CA SER A 42 5.70 11.56 -1.58
C SER A 42 4.69 11.85 -2.68
N LYS A 43 5.16 12.07 -3.90
CA LYS A 43 4.27 12.30 -5.04
C LYS A 43 3.39 11.10 -5.36
N ILE A 44 3.90 9.89 -5.10
CA ILE A 44 3.08 8.67 -5.27
C ILE A 44 1.91 8.71 -4.29
N GLU A 45 2.16 8.99 -3.02
CA GLU A 45 1.09 9.02 -2.00
C GLU A 45 0.11 10.16 -2.22
N LEU A 46 0.55 11.24 -2.84
CA LEU A 46 -0.33 12.36 -3.17
C LEU A 46 -1.15 12.11 -4.44
N GLY A 47 -0.84 11.06 -5.17
CA GLY A 47 -1.54 10.73 -6.39
C GLY A 47 -1.11 11.56 -7.60
N TYR A 48 0.04 12.23 -7.52
CA TYR A 48 0.53 13.08 -8.60
C TYR A 48 1.30 12.30 -9.66
N SER A 49 1.72 11.08 -9.36
CA SER A 49 2.48 10.26 -10.29
C SER A 49 1.64 9.09 -10.75
N ASN A 50 1.78 8.71 -12.01
CA ASN A 50 1.21 7.47 -12.48
C ASN A 50 2.00 6.32 -11.88
N ILE A 51 1.31 5.42 -11.21
CA ILE A 51 1.96 4.28 -10.58
C ILE A 51 1.85 3.08 -11.52
N THR A 52 2.99 2.46 -11.79
CA THR A 52 2.99 1.26 -12.64
C THR A 52 2.59 0.06 -11.80
N LEU A 53 2.13 -0.99 -12.46
CA LEU A 53 1.80 -2.23 -11.78
C LEU A 53 3.02 -2.80 -11.06
N ASN A 54 4.18 -2.75 -11.69
CA ASN A 54 5.41 -3.22 -11.08
C ASN A 54 5.72 -2.47 -9.78
N ARG A 55 5.58 -1.15 -9.82
CA ARG A 55 5.82 -0.33 -8.63
C ARG A 55 4.84 -0.68 -7.51
N LEU A 56 3.58 -0.93 -7.88
CA LEU A 56 2.54 -1.28 -6.92
C LEU A 56 2.85 -2.63 -6.26
N VAL A 57 3.32 -3.59 -7.04
CA VAL A 57 3.73 -4.90 -6.51
C VAL A 57 4.89 -4.72 -5.52
N GLU A 58 5.88 -3.91 -5.87
CA GLU A 58 7.02 -3.63 -4.97
C GLU A 58 6.57 -3.01 -3.66
N ILE A 59 5.65 -2.05 -3.73
CA ILE A 59 5.12 -1.39 -2.54
C ILE A 59 4.38 -2.40 -1.67
N ALA A 60 3.55 -3.25 -2.26
CA ALA A 60 2.82 -4.28 -1.53
C ALA A 60 3.78 -5.22 -0.80
N GLU A 61 4.87 -5.61 -1.45
CA GLU A 61 5.89 -6.46 -0.83
C GLU A 61 6.53 -5.78 0.38
N ILE A 62 6.91 -4.52 0.23
CA ILE A 62 7.54 -3.76 1.33
C ILE A 62 6.56 -3.62 2.50
N LEU A 63 5.30 -3.35 2.21
CA LEU A 63 4.26 -3.20 3.23
C LEU A 63 3.77 -4.54 3.79
N GLU A 64 4.22 -5.65 3.21
CA GLU A 64 3.82 -7.00 3.62
C GLU A 64 2.30 -7.19 3.56
N ILE A 65 1.73 -6.78 2.45
CA ILE A 65 0.28 -6.90 2.21
C ILE A 65 0.06 -7.53 0.85
N GLU A 66 -0.99 -8.33 0.73
CA GLU A 66 -1.39 -8.87 -0.56
C GLU A 66 -1.80 -7.76 -1.50
N LEU A 67 -1.35 -7.83 -2.75
CA LEU A 67 -1.68 -6.81 -3.74
C LEU A 67 -3.19 -6.66 -3.90
N ALA A 68 -3.92 -7.79 -3.91
CA ALA A 68 -5.37 -7.77 -4.06
C ALA A 68 -6.04 -6.98 -2.92
N ASP A 69 -5.56 -7.17 -1.69
CA ASP A 69 -6.12 -6.45 -0.54
C ASP A 69 -5.85 -4.96 -0.64
N LEU A 70 -4.65 -4.59 -1.10
CA LEU A 70 -4.30 -3.19 -1.26
C LEU A 70 -5.18 -2.49 -2.27
N ILE A 71 -5.55 -3.19 -3.33
CA ILE A 71 -6.32 -2.62 -4.44
C ILE A 71 -7.83 -2.62 -4.14
N CYS A 72 -8.35 -3.67 -3.53
CA CYS A 72 -9.79 -3.92 -3.45
C CYS A 72 -10.46 -3.43 -2.18
N ALA A 73 -9.72 -3.27 -1.08
CA ALA A 73 -10.33 -2.90 0.20
C ALA A 73 -10.41 -1.39 0.38
N ASP A 74 -11.41 -0.95 1.14
CA ASP A 74 -11.50 0.45 1.56
C ASP A 74 -10.62 0.69 2.77
N GLY A 75 -10.16 1.92 2.93
CA GLY A 75 -9.20 2.37 3.92
C GLY A 75 -9.09 1.57 5.21
N GLU A 76 -10.06 1.68 6.09
CA GLU A 76 -9.99 0.97 7.37
C GLU A 76 -10.08 -0.55 7.20
N ASP A 77 -10.82 -0.99 6.20
CA ASP A 77 -11.00 -2.41 5.93
C ASP A 77 -9.69 -3.09 5.50
N VAL A 78 -8.84 -2.37 4.76
CA VAL A 78 -7.57 -2.95 4.32
C VAL A 78 -6.69 -3.31 5.52
N ILE A 79 -6.69 -2.48 6.56
CA ILE A 79 -5.92 -2.74 7.77
C ILE A 79 -6.50 -3.92 8.53
N LYS A 80 -7.81 -3.94 8.72
CA LYS A 80 -8.50 -5.00 9.45
C LYS A 80 -8.31 -6.36 8.79
N LEU A 81 -8.50 -6.42 7.48
CA LEU A 81 -8.32 -7.65 6.73
C LEU A 81 -6.90 -8.16 6.81
N LYS A 82 -5.94 -7.24 6.72
CA LYS A 82 -4.53 -7.62 6.75
C LYS A 82 -4.10 -8.15 8.09
N ILE A 83 -4.55 -7.54 9.16
CA ILE A 83 -4.24 -8.01 10.51
C ILE A 83 -4.80 -9.41 10.70
N ALA A 84 -6.06 -9.64 10.35
CA ALA A 84 -6.69 -10.94 10.48
C ALA A 84 -5.98 -12.00 9.65
N SER A 85 -5.65 -11.69 8.39
CA SER A 85 -4.93 -12.61 7.51
C SER A 85 -3.58 -13.00 8.06
N ARG A 86 -2.82 -12.05 8.56
CA ARG A 86 -1.49 -12.35 9.10
C ARG A 86 -1.57 -13.23 10.34
N GLN A 87 -2.53 -12.96 11.21
CA GLN A 87 -2.72 -13.78 12.40
C GLN A 87 -3.07 -15.21 12.04
N LEU A 88 -3.96 -15.38 11.07
CA LEU A 88 -4.34 -16.71 10.60
C LEU A 88 -3.16 -17.45 9.97
N ARG A 89 -2.36 -16.76 9.15
CA ARG A 89 -1.18 -17.35 8.53
C ARG A 89 -0.15 -17.79 9.56
N GLN A 90 0.08 -16.97 10.57
CA GLN A 90 1.03 -17.30 11.61
C GLN A 90 0.57 -18.51 12.40
N SER A 91 -0.71 -18.59 12.71
CA SER A 91 -1.28 -19.74 13.40
C SER A 91 -1.18 -21.00 12.54
N GLY A 92 -1.52 -20.88 11.27
CA GLY A 92 -1.42 -22.01 10.34
C GLY A 92 0.02 -22.46 10.12
N GLY A 93 0.95 -21.52 10.07
CA GLY A 93 2.35 -21.81 9.88
C GLY A 93 2.98 -22.59 11.03
N ALA A 94 2.37 -22.53 12.20
CA ALA A 94 2.84 -23.25 13.37
C ALA A 94 2.52 -24.75 13.31
N LEU A 95 1.66 -25.13 12.41
CA LEU A 95 1.30 -26.52 12.23
C LEU A 95 2.31 -27.22 11.32
#